data_59bb0550ba4f53a072d03edd10c2e820
#
_entry.id   59bb0550ba4f53a072d03edd10c2e820
#
_cell.length_a   1.000
_cell.length_b   1.000
_cell.length_c   1.000
_cell.angle_alpha   90.00
_cell.angle_beta   90.00
_cell.angle_gamma   90.00
#
_symmetry.space_group_name_H-M   'P 1'
#
loop_
_entity.id
_entity.type
_entity.pdbx_description
1 polymer ?
#
loop_
_entity_poly.entity_id
_entity_poly.type
_entity_poly.pdbx_seq_one_letter_code
_entity_poly.pdbx_strand_id
1 'polypeptide(L)'
;MAKIRYNERSWAIDVISEINLYLANKSWHFKSAGGESTISNEKSSLFPDVLIFKDHTKDIILQGWELKMPDTPINDSELISNAIKKAKILQRDSFILWNVKSAVLYSKQGESFSILKTWNDIEINNRAEVKPKETLWKSLLHT
;
A
#
# COMPACT_ATOMS: atom_id res chain seq x y z
N MET A 1 -15.47 3.77 28.27
CA MET A 1 -15.52 4.22 26.88
C MET A 1 -14.40 3.55 26.08
N ALA A 2 -14.75 2.91 24.98
CA ALA A 2 -13.73 2.28 24.13
C ALA A 2 -12.96 3.34 23.37
N LYS A 3 -11.63 3.21 23.37
CA LYS A 3 -10.79 4.09 22.57
C LYS A 3 -10.69 3.52 21.15
N ILE A 4 -10.92 4.38 20.17
CA ILE A 4 -10.69 4.01 18.76
C ILE A 4 -9.20 4.08 18.53
N ARG A 5 -8.61 2.92 18.15
CA ARG A 5 -7.19 2.85 17.84
C ARG A 5 -6.96 3.03 16.35
N TYR A 6 -5.99 3.86 16.00
CA TYR A 6 -5.52 3.97 14.64
C TYR A 6 -4.71 2.71 14.29
N ASN A 7 -5.16 1.97 13.29
CA ASN A 7 -4.54 0.69 12.91
C ASN A 7 -4.26 0.64 11.40
N GLU A 8 -3.82 -0.53 10.91
CA GLU A 8 -3.51 -0.69 9.49
C GLU A 8 -4.69 -0.34 8.58
N ARG A 9 -5.90 -0.75 8.95
CA ARG A 9 -7.09 -0.46 8.15
C ARG A 9 -7.39 1.04 8.15
N SER A 10 -7.25 1.70 9.28
CA SER A 10 -7.42 3.16 9.38
C SER A 10 -6.42 3.88 8.49
N TRP A 11 -5.16 3.44 8.54
CA TRP A 11 -4.12 4.03 7.72
C TRP A 11 -4.35 3.75 6.24
N ALA A 12 -4.77 2.54 5.88
CA ALA A 12 -5.10 2.19 4.49
C ALA A 12 -6.16 3.13 3.92
N ILE A 13 -7.20 3.42 4.68
CA ILE A 13 -8.25 4.35 4.26
C ILE A 13 -7.66 5.74 4.00
N ASP A 14 -6.81 6.23 4.90
CA ASP A 14 -6.16 7.54 4.74
C ASP A 14 -5.21 7.57 3.55
N VAL A 15 -4.46 6.48 3.31
CA VAL A 15 -3.56 6.36 2.15
C VAL A 15 -4.37 6.41 0.86
N ILE A 16 -5.44 5.64 0.77
CA ILE A 16 -6.31 5.61 -0.42
C ILE A 16 -6.88 7.00 -0.70
N SER A 17 -7.38 7.67 0.34
CA SER A 17 -7.93 9.03 0.21
C SER A 17 -6.87 10.00 -0.30
N GLU A 18 -5.65 9.92 0.23
CA GLU A 18 -4.55 10.82 -0.17
C GLU A 18 -4.14 10.56 -1.62
N ILE A 19 -4.07 9.28 -2.04
CA ILE A 19 -3.76 8.94 -3.42
C ILE A 19 -4.82 9.51 -4.36
N ASN A 20 -6.10 9.31 -4.06
CA ASN A 20 -7.18 9.80 -4.92
C ASN A 20 -7.19 11.32 -4.98
N LEU A 21 -6.91 12.00 -3.87
CA LEU A 21 -6.81 13.45 -3.85
C LEU A 21 -5.65 13.93 -4.72
N TYR A 22 -4.50 13.27 -4.64
CA TYR A 22 -3.33 13.59 -5.44
C TYR A 22 -3.59 13.37 -6.94
N LEU A 23 -4.30 12.29 -7.30
CA LEU A 23 -4.56 11.93 -8.68
C LEU A 23 -5.68 12.73 -9.33
N ALA A 24 -6.50 13.44 -8.56
CA ALA A 24 -7.69 14.13 -9.07
C ALA A 24 -7.39 15.08 -10.23
N ASN A 25 -6.21 15.71 -10.23
CA ASN A 25 -5.82 16.70 -11.25
C ASN A 25 -4.60 16.25 -12.06
N LYS A 26 -4.32 14.94 -12.10
CA LYS A 26 -3.14 14.42 -12.79
C LYS A 26 -3.51 13.58 -14.01
N SER A 27 -2.70 13.67 -15.05
CA SER A 27 -2.84 12.89 -16.28
C SER A 27 -1.86 11.71 -16.26
N TRP A 28 -2.01 10.83 -15.29
CA TRP A 28 -1.15 9.66 -15.11
C TRP A 28 -1.74 8.43 -15.81
N HIS A 29 -0.92 7.38 -15.95
CA HIS A 29 -1.36 6.08 -16.47
C HIS A 29 -2.36 5.39 -15.54
N PHE A 30 -2.38 5.77 -14.27
CA PHE A 30 -3.34 5.27 -13.28
C PHE A 30 -4.17 6.44 -12.77
N LYS A 31 -5.43 6.18 -12.43
CA LYS A 31 -6.41 7.22 -12.16
C LYS A 31 -7.03 7.18 -10.78
N SER A 32 -6.98 6.04 -10.10
CA SER A 32 -7.63 5.94 -8.80
C SER A 32 -7.02 4.83 -7.94
N ALA A 33 -7.32 4.87 -6.66
CA ALA A 33 -6.96 3.83 -5.71
C ALA A 33 -8.21 3.37 -4.96
N GLY A 34 -8.15 2.14 -4.47
CA GLY A 34 -9.20 1.58 -3.64
C GLY A 34 -8.61 0.55 -2.69
N GLY A 35 -9.46 -0.08 -1.88
CA GLY A 35 -9.05 -1.09 -0.93
C GLY A 35 -9.80 -2.40 -1.16
N GLU A 36 -9.65 -3.34 -0.23
CA GLU A 36 -10.33 -4.63 -0.33
C GLU A 36 -11.84 -4.50 -0.41
N SER A 37 -12.42 -3.45 0.18
CA SER A 37 -13.85 -3.19 0.11
C SER A 37 -14.33 -2.82 -1.29
N THR A 38 -13.41 -2.47 -2.20
CA THR A 38 -13.72 -2.15 -3.59
C THR A 38 -14.01 -3.42 -4.39
N ILE A 39 -13.50 -4.56 -3.93
CA ILE A 39 -13.65 -5.84 -4.59
C ILE A 39 -14.77 -6.61 -3.92
N SER A 40 -15.84 -6.87 -4.67
CA SER A 40 -16.97 -7.68 -4.21
C SER A 40 -16.60 -9.16 -4.38
N ASN A 41 -15.90 -9.72 -3.38
CA ASN A 41 -15.37 -11.06 -3.46
C ASN A 41 -15.25 -11.68 -2.06
N GLU A 42 -15.62 -12.94 -1.93
CA GLU A 42 -15.51 -13.69 -0.68
C GLU A 42 -14.06 -13.87 -0.22
N LYS A 43 -13.11 -13.73 -1.15
CA LYS A 43 -11.69 -13.92 -0.90
C LYS A 43 -10.92 -12.61 -0.84
N SER A 44 -11.54 -11.55 -0.33
CA SER A 44 -10.90 -10.23 -0.25
C SER A 44 -9.58 -10.25 0.52
N SER A 45 -9.42 -11.20 1.48
CA SER A 45 -8.17 -11.36 2.23
C SER A 45 -6.99 -11.78 1.36
N LEU A 46 -7.24 -12.24 0.14
CA LEU A 46 -6.19 -12.60 -0.82
C LEU A 46 -5.74 -11.41 -1.67
N PHE A 47 -6.34 -10.25 -1.47
CA PHE A 47 -5.98 -9.03 -2.19
C PHE A 47 -5.18 -8.07 -1.32
N PRO A 48 -4.32 -7.24 -1.92
CA PRO A 48 -3.57 -6.23 -1.18
C PRO A 48 -4.45 -5.19 -0.49
N ASP A 49 -3.88 -4.51 0.50
CA ASP A 49 -4.59 -3.48 1.27
C ASP A 49 -4.97 -2.27 0.43
N VAL A 50 -4.13 -1.91 -0.54
CA VAL A 50 -4.38 -0.81 -1.47
C VAL A 50 -4.24 -1.34 -2.89
N LEU A 51 -5.16 -0.94 -3.75
CA LEU A 51 -5.17 -1.30 -5.16
C LEU A 51 -5.08 -0.02 -5.99
N ILE A 52 -4.18 -0.01 -6.96
CA ILE A 52 -4.04 1.10 -7.92
C ILE A 52 -4.71 0.67 -9.22
N PHE A 53 -5.66 1.46 -9.68
CA PHE A 53 -6.46 1.16 -10.86
C PHE A 53 -6.05 2.01 -12.05
N LYS A 54 -6.23 1.43 -13.25
CA LYS A 54 -5.95 2.12 -14.50
C LYS A 54 -6.90 3.31 -14.72
N ASP A 55 -8.16 3.16 -14.31
CA ASP A 55 -9.18 4.19 -14.52
C ASP A 55 -10.17 4.23 -13.35
N HIS A 56 -11.17 5.11 -13.45
CA HIS A 56 -12.18 5.30 -12.42
C HIS A 56 -13.25 4.19 -12.40
N THR A 57 -13.32 3.36 -13.43
CA THR A 57 -14.24 2.22 -13.45
C THR A 57 -13.76 1.07 -12.56
N LYS A 58 -12.47 1.08 -12.23
CA LYS A 58 -11.84 0.08 -11.35
C LYS A 58 -11.88 -1.34 -11.89
N ASP A 59 -11.88 -1.47 -13.22
CA ASP A 59 -11.90 -2.77 -13.87
C ASP A 59 -10.52 -3.40 -14.00
N ILE A 60 -9.48 -2.58 -14.13
CA ILE A 60 -8.11 -3.05 -14.33
C ILE A 60 -7.23 -2.62 -13.16
N ILE A 61 -6.68 -3.59 -12.45
CA ILE A 61 -5.75 -3.36 -11.34
C ILE A 61 -4.33 -3.34 -11.89
N LEU A 62 -3.61 -2.26 -11.68
CA LEU A 62 -2.22 -2.11 -12.14
C LEU A 62 -1.21 -2.55 -11.09
N GLN A 63 -1.49 -2.32 -9.81
CA GLN A 63 -0.54 -2.61 -8.75
C GLN A 63 -1.26 -2.75 -7.43
N GLY A 64 -0.73 -3.59 -6.55
CA GLY A 64 -1.20 -3.74 -5.17
C GLY A 64 -0.14 -3.28 -4.19
N TRP A 65 -0.57 -2.74 -3.07
CA TRP A 65 0.30 -2.31 -1.97
C TRP A 65 -0.10 -3.04 -0.69
N GLU A 66 0.88 -3.61 0.01
CA GLU A 66 0.69 -4.19 1.34
C GLU A 66 1.15 -3.18 2.37
N LEU A 67 0.30 -2.91 3.34
CA LEU A 67 0.55 -1.93 4.39
C LEU A 67 0.73 -2.62 5.74
N LYS A 68 1.65 -2.11 6.54
CA LYS A 68 1.87 -2.55 7.92
C LYS A 68 2.12 -1.35 8.81
N MET A 69 1.93 -1.51 10.11
CA MET A 69 2.28 -0.48 11.08
C MET A 69 3.80 -0.46 11.30
N PRO A 70 4.34 0.63 11.86
CA PRO A 70 5.79 0.79 11.97
C PRO A 70 6.51 -0.27 12.82
N ASP A 71 5.78 -0.98 13.66
CA ASP A 71 6.34 -2.04 14.49
C ASP A 71 6.64 -3.33 13.72
N THR A 72 6.19 -3.44 12.46
CA THR A 72 6.53 -4.57 11.59
C THR A 72 7.71 -4.17 10.70
N PRO A 73 8.84 -4.92 10.75
CA PRO A 73 9.97 -4.64 9.87
C PRO A 73 9.59 -4.79 8.40
N ILE A 74 10.08 -3.89 7.54
CA ILE A 74 9.76 -3.91 6.11
C ILE A 74 10.39 -5.14 5.41
N ASN A 75 11.40 -5.74 6.01
CA ASN A 75 12.06 -6.94 5.48
C ASN A 75 11.56 -8.23 6.13
N ASP A 76 10.43 -8.19 6.82
CA ASP A 76 9.84 -9.38 7.42
C ASP A 76 9.52 -10.41 6.33
N SER A 77 10.02 -11.64 6.50
CA SER A 77 9.91 -12.68 5.46
C SER A 77 8.46 -13.09 5.19
N GLU A 78 7.63 -13.13 6.22
CA GLU A 78 6.22 -13.48 6.07
C GLU A 78 5.47 -12.38 5.30
N LEU A 79 5.75 -11.12 5.61
CA LEU A 79 5.17 -9.99 4.91
C LEU A 79 5.51 -10.04 3.42
N ILE A 80 6.79 -10.25 3.10
CA ILE A 80 7.26 -10.34 1.72
C ILE A 80 6.61 -11.53 1.00
N SER A 81 6.58 -12.68 1.63
CA SER A 81 5.98 -13.89 1.06
C SER A 81 4.50 -13.71 0.75
N ASN A 82 3.75 -13.10 1.66
CA ASN A 82 2.34 -12.84 1.46
C ASN A 82 2.10 -11.82 0.34
N ALA A 83 2.94 -10.81 0.24
CA ALA A 83 2.83 -9.79 -0.81
C ALA A 83 3.10 -10.41 -2.19
N ILE A 84 4.10 -11.27 -2.30
CA ILE A 84 4.42 -11.98 -3.55
C ILE A 84 3.22 -12.86 -3.95
N LYS A 85 2.64 -13.58 -3.00
CA LYS A 85 1.48 -14.43 -3.24
C LYS A 85 0.30 -13.62 -3.80
N LYS A 86 0.03 -12.47 -3.20
CA LYS A 86 -1.06 -11.60 -3.65
C LYS A 86 -0.79 -11.01 -5.04
N ALA A 87 0.46 -10.62 -5.31
CA ALA A 87 0.84 -10.13 -6.64
C ALA A 87 0.64 -11.20 -7.71
N LYS A 88 0.97 -12.45 -7.40
CA LYS A 88 0.75 -13.57 -8.32
C LYS A 88 -0.73 -13.82 -8.59
N ILE A 89 -1.57 -13.71 -7.56
CA ILE A 89 -3.02 -13.85 -7.70
C ILE A 89 -3.56 -12.79 -8.65
N LEU A 90 -3.08 -11.55 -8.54
CA LEU A 90 -3.48 -10.46 -9.42
C LEU A 90 -2.80 -10.50 -10.78
N GLN A 91 -1.82 -11.39 -10.96
CA GLN A 91 -1.00 -11.48 -12.17
C GLN A 91 -0.32 -10.16 -12.50
N ARG A 92 0.23 -9.50 -11.48
CA ARG A 92 0.95 -8.24 -11.64
C ARG A 92 2.43 -8.44 -11.40
N ASP A 93 3.24 -7.58 -12.03
CA ASP A 93 4.70 -7.70 -12.05
C ASP A 93 5.39 -6.82 -11.02
N SER A 94 4.63 -6.10 -10.22
CA SER A 94 5.19 -5.25 -9.17
C SER A 94 4.21 -5.10 -8.00
N PHE A 95 4.77 -4.77 -6.85
CA PHE A 95 3.99 -4.44 -5.67
C PHE A 95 4.82 -3.56 -4.74
N ILE A 96 4.16 -2.87 -3.83
CA ILE A 96 4.82 -2.03 -2.83
C ILE A 96 4.50 -2.57 -1.44
N LEU A 97 5.53 -2.64 -0.58
CA LEU A 97 5.39 -2.84 0.85
C LEU A 97 5.66 -1.53 1.55
N TRP A 98 4.82 -1.14 2.50
CA TRP A 98 4.98 0.11 3.21
C TRP A 98 4.56 -0.05 4.67
N ASN A 99 5.48 0.26 5.60
CA ASN A 99 5.23 0.18 7.04
C ASN A 99 5.24 1.56 7.70
N VAL A 100 4.78 2.58 6.97
CA VAL A 100 4.72 3.99 7.34
C VAL A 100 6.09 4.68 7.24
N LYS A 101 7.12 4.12 7.90
CA LYS A 101 8.45 4.74 7.92
C LYS A 101 9.32 4.34 6.73
N SER A 102 9.03 3.21 6.10
CA SER A 102 9.80 2.71 4.95
C SER A 102 8.87 2.10 3.93
N ALA A 103 9.22 2.27 2.65
CA ALA A 103 8.51 1.65 1.56
C ALA A 103 9.49 0.98 0.62
N VAL A 104 9.09 -0.15 0.03
CA VAL A 104 9.92 -0.90 -0.91
C VAL A 104 9.09 -1.30 -2.11
N LEU A 105 9.58 -1.00 -3.30
CA LEU A 105 8.99 -1.42 -4.55
C LEU A 105 9.70 -2.68 -5.03
N TYR A 106 8.93 -3.74 -5.20
CA TYR A 106 9.40 -5.00 -5.77
C TYR A 106 8.95 -5.11 -7.23
N SER A 107 9.83 -5.61 -8.06
CA SER A 107 9.54 -5.85 -9.47
C SER A 107 9.93 -7.26 -9.85
N LYS A 108 9.16 -7.86 -10.75
CA LYS A 108 9.40 -9.22 -11.21
C LYS A 108 10.61 -9.25 -12.13
N GLN A 109 11.54 -10.17 -11.83
CA GLN A 109 12.73 -10.43 -12.62
C GLN A 109 12.73 -11.93 -12.94
N GLY A 110 12.33 -12.29 -14.17
CA GLY A 110 12.15 -13.69 -14.51
C GLY A 110 10.96 -14.25 -13.72
N GLU A 111 11.20 -15.26 -12.88
CA GLU A 111 10.15 -15.87 -12.07
C GLU A 111 10.15 -15.42 -10.61
N SER A 112 11.06 -14.53 -10.25
CA SER A 112 11.18 -14.04 -8.89
C SER A 112 11.00 -12.53 -8.83
N PHE A 113 10.74 -12.02 -7.61
CA PHE A 113 10.64 -10.59 -7.36
C PHE A 113 11.90 -10.11 -6.68
N SER A 114 12.37 -8.93 -7.07
CA SER A 114 13.53 -8.30 -6.46
C SER A 114 13.25 -6.82 -6.20
N ILE A 115 14.04 -6.24 -5.28
CA ILE A 115 13.88 -4.84 -4.91
C ILE A 115 14.30 -3.94 -6.05
N LEU A 116 13.40 -3.05 -6.48
CA LEU A 116 13.68 -2.06 -7.50
C LEU A 116 14.01 -0.71 -6.91
N LYS A 117 13.30 -0.31 -5.85
CA LYS A 117 13.50 0.97 -5.20
C LYS A 117 13.09 0.90 -3.73
N THR A 118 13.77 1.68 -2.89
CA THR A 118 13.49 1.77 -1.47
C THR A 118 13.36 3.23 -1.05
N TRP A 119 12.39 3.54 -0.21
CA TRP A 119 12.22 4.84 0.42
C TRP A 119 12.34 4.64 1.92
N ASN A 120 13.21 5.40 2.57
CA ASN A 120 13.48 5.27 4.01
C ASN A 120 13.38 6.62 4.71
N ASP A 121 13.62 6.60 6.02
CA ASP A 121 14.01 7.78 6.82
C ASP A 121 12.88 8.69 7.29
N ILE A 122 11.70 8.13 7.55
CA ILE A 122 10.70 8.87 8.30
C ILE A 122 10.79 8.46 9.77
N GLU A 123 10.77 9.44 10.67
CA GLU A 123 10.85 9.19 12.10
C GLU A 123 9.46 8.91 12.70
N ILE A 124 8.90 7.78 12.33
CA ILE A 124 7.65 7.27 12.90
C ILE A 124 7.95 5.85 13.38
N ASN A 125 8.01 5.64 14.68
CA ASN A 125 8.49 4.39 15.23
C ASN A 125 7.41 3.50 15.84
N ASN A 126 6.20 4.01 16.03
CA ASN A 126 5.10 3.22 16.61
C ASN A 126 3.75 3.71 16.09
N ARG A 127 2.71 2.92 16.39
CA ARG A 127 1.35 3.18 15.90
C ARG A 127 0.79 4.52 16.37
N ALA A 128 1.13 4.94 17.58
CA ALA A 128 0.61 6.17 18.16
C ALA A 128 1.11 7.40 17.41
N GLU A 129 2.23 7.30 16.71
CA GLU A 129 2.81 8.41 15.97
C GLU A 129 2.25 8.58 14.54
N VAL A 130 1.56 7.57 14.00
CA VAL A 130 1.15 7.58 12.59
C VAL A 130 0.22 8.75 12.28
N LYS A 131 -0.86 8.90 13.03
CA LYS A 131 -1.83 9.98 12.77
C LYS A 131 -1.27 11.36 13.14
N PRO A 132 -0.65 11.56 14.32
CA PRO A 132 -0.05 12.86 14.65
C PRO A 132 1.01 13.33 13.68
N LYS A 133 1.76 12.40 13.08
CA LYS A 133 2.83 12.71 12.12
C LYS A 133 2.44 12.44 10.68
N GLU A 134 1.17 12.60 10.34
CA GLU A 134 0.67 12.27 8.99
C GLU A 134 1.35 13.07 7.88
N THR A 135 1.85 14.26 8.15
CA THR A 135 2.56 15.03 7.14
C THR A 135 3.82 14.33 6.64
N LEU A 136 4.47 13.54 7.49
CA LEU A 136 5.68 12.81 7.13
C LEU A 136 5.39 11.69 6.13
N TRP A 137 4.43 10.81 6.44
CA TRP A 137 4.14 9.72 5.52
C TRP A 137 3.40 10.19 4.27
N LYS A 138 2.62 11.26 4.35
CA LYS A 138 2.01 11.86 3.17
C LYS A 138 3.07 12.44 2.23
N SER A 139 4.11 13.06 2.80
CA SER A 139 5.24 13.56 2.01
C SER A 139 5.97 12.42 1.30
N LEU A 140 6.17 11.29 1.98
CA LEU A 140 6.78 10.11 1.38
C LEU A 140 5.93 9.58 0.20
N LEU A 141 4.63 9.57 0.37
CA LEU A 141 3.70 9.12 -0.66
C LEU A 141 3.84 9.94 -1.95
N HIS A 142 4.15 11.22 -1.83
CA HIS A 142 4.25 12.12 -2.98
C HIS A 142 5.61 12.12 -3.67
N THR A 143 6.58 11.34 -3.19
CA THR A 143 7.92 11.26 -3.81
C THR A 143 8.03 10.22 -4.92
#